data_8724b1bd71ba8aa50eae2d41d0ba8588
#
_entry.id   8724b1bd71ba8aa50eae2d41d0ba8588
#
_cell.length_a   1.000
_cell.length_b   1.000
_cell.length_c   1.000
_cell.angle_alpha   90.00
_cell.angle_beta   90.00
_cell.angle_gamma   90.00
#
_symmetry.space_group_name_H-M   'P 1'
#
loop_
_entity.id
_entity.type
_entity.pdbx_description
1 polymer ?
#
loop_
_entity_poly.entity_id
_entity_poly.type
_entity_poly.pdbx_seq_one_letter_code
_entity_poly.pdbx_strand_id
1 'polypeptide(L)'
;MSTFATVQRLPTRYQIVDTLMDDPLVQPMLADLAREYSARYHESLTTAEIENELVQYPSAEFASPYGAFILLVDQGRAIAGGALRRRVEPEIGKTALGGRLGRDSNGVPTVPTGELKRIWTHWNYRRMGLAQIVVNELERRAQKLGYQRIYLTTGPKQPEAEGLYLGAGYTPLYEISSNYTEPLPFEKWLHTNTQIGQHHDHY
;
A
#
# COMPACT_ATOMS: atom_id res chain seq x y z
N MET A 1 7.05 -24.70 -14.22
CA MET A 1 7.84 -23.59 -14.79
C MET A 1 7.88 -22.50 -13.72
N SER A 2 9.06 -22.29 -13.12
CA SER A 2 9.23 -21.34 -12.01
C SER A 2 9.39 -19.94 -12.59
N THR A 3 8.39 -19.09 -12.36
CA THR A 3 8.46 -17.68 -12.75
C THR A 3 9.29 -16.95 -11.71
N PHE A 4 10.56 -16.73 -11.99
CA PHE A 4 11.40 -15.87 -11.18
C PHE A 4 10.83 -14.45 -11.23
N ALA A 5 10.42 -13.93 -10.06
CA ALA A 5 10.08 -12.53 -9.93
C ALA A 5 11.31 -11.69 -10.33
N THR A 6 11.19 -10.93 -11.39
CA THR A 6 12.24 -10.00 -11.83
C THR A 6 12.39 -8.93 -10.77
N VAL A 7 13.48 -8.99 -10.01
CA VAL A 7 13.86 -7.91 -9.10
C VAL A 7 14.18 -6.69 -9.96
N GLN A 8 13.23 -5.78 -10.02
CA GLN A 8 13.39 -4.52 -10.74
C GLN A 8 14.42 -3.68 -9.98
N ARG A 9 15.66 -3.63 -10.49
CA ARG A 9 16.71 -2.79 -9.91
C ARG A 9 16.35 -1.32 -10.15
N LEU A 10 16.39 -0.54 -9.07
CA LEU A 10 16.32 0.91 -9.16
C LEU A 10 17.41 1.42 -10.10
N PRO A 11 17.11 2.34 -11.03
CA PRO A 11 18.14 3.11 -11.67
C PRO A 11 19.03 3.77 -10.60
N THR A 12 20.34 3.76 -10.79
CA THR A 12 21.35 4.22 -9.81
C THR A 12 21.15 5.67 -9.33
N ARG A 13 20.33 6.45 -10.05
CA ARG A 13 20.02 7.84 -9.69
C ARG A 13 18.93 7.99 -8.62
N TYR A 14 18.10 6.98 -8.37
CA TYR A 14 16.99 7.05 -7.41
C TYR A 14 17.42 6.46 -6.06
N GLN A 15 17.02 7.12 -4.99
CA GLN A 15 17.24 6.66 -3.63
C GLN A 15 15.91 6.39 -2.94
N ILE A 16 15.85 5.29 -2.17
CA ILE A 16 14.75 5.05 -1.24
C ILE A 16 15.14 5.67 0.09
N VAL A 17 14.32 6.59 0.57
CA VAL A 17 14.50 7.29 1.84
C VAL A 17 13.38 6.91 2.79
N ASP A 18 13.73 6.48 4.00
CA ASP A 18 12.80 6.37 5.11
C ASP A 18 12.48 7.74 5.66
N THR A 19 11.22 8.03 5.92
CA THR A 19 10.78 9.33 6.40
C THR A 19 9.59 9.20 7.35
N LEU A 20 9.15 10.30 7.91
CA LEU A 20 7.92 10.41 8.68
C LEU A 20 6.91 11.23 7.90
N MET A 21 5.63 11.10 8.23
CA MET A 21 4.56 11.77 7.50
C MET A 21 4.63 13.31 7.61
N ASP A 22 5.21 13.82 8.70
CA ASP A 22 5.42 15.23 8.99
C ASP A 22 6.73 15.81 8.44
N ASP A 23 7.56 14.99 7.79
CA ASP A 23 8.80 15.46 7.14
C ASP A 23 8.48 16.45 6.00
N PRO A 24 9.21 17.57 5.88
CA PRO A 24 9.05 18.50 4.78
C PRO A 24 9.14 17.89 3.38
N LEU A 25 9.93 16.81 3.19
CA LEU A 25 10.02 16.08 1.93
C LEU A 25 8.71 15.38 1.52
N VAL A 26 7.80 15.14 2.47
CA VAL A 26 6.50 14.50 2.21
C VAL A 26 5.46 15.51 1.74
N GLN A 27 5.61 16.79 2.07
CA GLN A 27 4.61 17.83 1.78
C GLN A 27 4.22 17.92 0.29
N PRO A 28 5.15 17.87 -0.69
CA PRO A 28 4.76 17.83 -2.10
C PRO A 28 3.86 16.67 -2.48
N MET A 29 4.11 15.48 -1.90
CA MET A 29 3.30 14.29 -2.10
C MET A 29 1.88 14.48 -1.56
N LEU A 30 1.73 14.97 -0.33
CA LEU A 30 0.41 15.22 0.28
C LEU A 30 -0.37 16.28 -0.51
N ALA A 31 0.29 17.36 -0.94
CA ALA A 31 -0.34 18.40 -1.74
C ALA A 31 -0.79 17.88 -3.12
N ASP A 32 -0.01 17.01 -3.76
CA ASP A 32 -0.39 16.39 -5.03
C ASP A 32 -1.58 15.44 -4.86
N LEU A 33 -1.59 14.61 -3.81
CA LEU A 33 -2.70 13.72 -3.49
C LEU A 33 -3.98 14.50 -3.20
N ALA A 34 -3.91 15.59 -2.42
CA ALA A 34 -5.05 16.44 -2.14
C ALA A 34 -5.63 17.04 -3.44
N ARG A 35 -4.78 17.55 -4.33
CA ARG A 35 -5.22 18.09 -5.63
C ARG A 35 -5.87 17.01 -6.50
N GLU A 36 -5.29 15.81 -6.54
CA GLU A 36 -5.81 14.71 -7.35
C GLU A 36 -7.15 14.23 -6.82
N TYR A 37 -7.30 14.09 -5.50
CA TYR A 37 -8.58 13.71 -4.88
C TYR A 37 -9.63 14.78 -5.10
N SER A 38 -9.29 16.06 -4.92
CA SER A 38 -10.21 17.18 -5.20
C SER A 38 -10.68 17.15 -6.65
N ALA A 39 -9.76 16.96 -7.62
CA ALA A 39 -10.11 16.92 -9.03
C ALA A 39 -11.05 15.77 -9.40
N ARG A 40 -10.92 14.60 -8.73
CA ARG A 40 -11.69 13.39 -9.05
C ARG A 40 -13.00 13.26 -8.26
N TYR A 41 -13.04 13.79 -7.03
CA TYR A 41 -14.11 13.54 -6.07
C TYR A 41 -14.86 14.80 -5.60
N HIS A 42 -14.62 15.98 -6.21
CA HIS A 42 -15.27 17.23 -5.84
C HIS A 42 -16.80 17.21 -5.83
N GLU A 43 -17.41 16.28 -6.57
CA GLU A 43 -18.87 16.09 -6.57
C GLU A 43 -19.38 15.25 -5.38
N SER A 44 -18.51 14.46 -4.77
CA SER A 44 -18.87 13.50 -3.72
C SER A 44 -18.18 13.74 -2.38
N LEU A 45 -17.08 14.50 -2.34
CA LEU A 45 -16.31 14.82 -1.14
C LEU A 45 -16.04 16.30 -1.05
N THR A 46 -16.15 16.85 0.13
CA THR A 46 -15.74 18.22 0.45
C THR A 46 -14.21 18.30 0.59
N THR A 47 -13.66 19.51 0.49
CA THR A 47 -12.24 19.75 0.74
C THR A 47 -11.79 19.26 2.12
N ALA A 48 -12.63 19.49 3.15
CA ALA A 48 -12.33 19.05 4.52
C ALA A 48 -12.28 17.50 4.65
N GLU A 49 -13.16 16.77 3.94
CA GLU A 49 -13.13 15.30 3.94
C GLU A 49 -11.89 14.78 3.23
N ILE A 50 -11.45 15.40 2.15
CA ILE A 50 -10.22 15.04 1.43
C ILE A 50 -8.98 15.31 2.29
N GLU A 51 -8.91 16.46 2.94
CA GLU A 51 -7.82 16.79 3.87
C GLU A 51 -7.80 15.82 5.05
N ASN A 52 -8.97 15.49 5.62
CA ASN A 52 -9.08 14.53 6.71
C ASN A 52 -8.61 13.13 6.29
N GLU A 53 -8.94 12.64 5.09
CA GLU A 53 -8.46 11.36 4.57
C GLU A 53 -6.92 11.28 4.54
N LEU A 54 -6.26 12.40 4.27
CA LEU A 54 -4.80 12.47 4.23
C LEU A 54 -4.13 12.56 5.60
N VAL A 55 -4.84 12.97 6.65
CA VAL A 55 -4.28 13.16 8.00
C VAL A 55 -4.95 12.33 9.09
N GLN A 56 -5.96 11.54 8.75
CA GLN A 56 -6.76 10.79 9.72
C GLN A 56 -5.97 9.82 10.61
N TYR A 57 -4.82 9.34 10.12
CA TYR A 57 -3.96 8.45 10.88
C TYR A 57 -2.75 9.19 11.42
N PRO A 58 -2.42 9.02 12.73
CA PRO A 58 -1.22 9.59 13.32
C PRO A 58 0.05 9.18 12.58
N SER A 59 1.03 10.09 12.48
CA SER A 59 2.33 9.83 11.83
C SER A 59 3.02 8.57 12.39
N ALA A 60 2.86 8.29 13.69
CA ALA A 60 3.42 7.13 14.35
C ALA A 60 2.92 5.77 13.80
N GLU A 61 1.72 5.72 13.21
CA GLU A 61 1.23 4.48 12.61
C GLU A 61 2.00 4.08 11.35
N PHE A 62 2.64 5.05 10.70
CA PHE A 62 3.48 4.83 9.53
C PHE A 62 4.98 4.73 9.86
N ALA A 63 5.31 4.50 11.12
CA ALA A 63 6.67 4.37 11.60
C ALA A 63 6.93 2.99 12.22
N SER A 64 8.22 2.64 12.38
CA SER A 64 8.63 1.46 13.16
C SER A 64 8.05 1.53 14.58
N PRO A 65 7.62 0.38 15.17
CA PRO A 65 7.79 -0.99 14.69
C PRO A 65 6.64 -1.54 13.84
N TYR A 66 5.60 -0.76 13.56
CA TYR A 66 4.37 -1.28 12.93
C TYR A 66 4.14 -0.78 11.50
N GLY A 67 4.89 0.20 11.06
CA GLY A 67 4.72 0.83 9.76
C GLY A 67 6.02 1.25 9.12
N ALA A 68 5.88 1.86 7.94
CA ALA A 68 6.95 2.49 7.20
C ALA A 68 6.38 3.60 6.31
N PHE A 69 7.10 4.69 6.19
CA PHE A 69 6.83 5.72 5.19
C PHE A 69 8.10 5.88 4.34
N ILE A 70 7.97 5.71 3.03
CA ILE A 70 9.12 5.78 2.11
C ILE A 70 8.88 6.77 0.98
N LEU A 71 9.95 7.40 0.57
CA LEU A 71 10.01 8.20 -0.65
C LEU A 71 11.07 7.65 -1.59
N LEU A 72 10.79 7.69 -2.87
CA LEU A 72 11.81 7.66 -3.92
C LEU A 72 12.23 9.10 -4.19
N VAL A 73 13.53 9.35 -4.12
CA VAL A 73 14.13 10.68 -4.26
C VAL A 73 15.05 10.70 -5.46
N ASP A 74 14.91 11.71 -6.32
CA ASP A 74 15.79 12.05 -7.43
C ASP A 74 16.35 13.47 -7.20
N GLN A 75 17.67 13.62 -7.09
CA GLN A 75 18.33 14.91 -6.87
C GLN A 75 17.72 15.74 -5.71
N GLY A 76 17.44 15.08 -4.59
CA GLY A 76 16.88 15.72 -3.39
C GLY A 76 15.38 16.04 -3.46
N ARG A 77 14.66 15.60 -4.50
CA ARG A 77 13.22 15.80 -4.66
C ARG A 77 12.46 14.48 -4.56
N ALA A 78 11.37 14.45 -3.80
CA ALA A 78 10.47 13.32 -3.80
C ALA A 78 9.79 13.19 -5.18
N ILE A 79 9.86 11.99 -5.77
CA ILE A 79 9.28 11.69 -7.08
C ILE A 79 8.23 10.58 -7.05
N ALA A 80 8.27 9.74 -6.03
CA ALA A 80 7.25 8.74 -5.72
C ALA A 80 7.31 8.42 -4.23
N GLY A 81 6.30 7.77 -3.70
CA GLY A 81 6.30 7.38 -2.30
C GLY A 81 5.05 6.59 -1.91
N GLY A 82 5.02 6.18 -0.67
CA GLY A 82 3.91 5.45 -0.10
C GLY A 82 4.15 5.08 1.35
N ALA A 83 3.12 4.58 1.98
CA ALA A 83 3.13 4.25 3.39
C ALA A 83 2.54 2.86 3.65
N LEU A 84 3.02 2.24 4.72
CA LEU A 84 2.53 1.00 5.29
C LEU A 84 2.18 1.26 6.75
N ARG A 85 1.04 0.77 7.20
CA ARG A 85 0.64 0.77 8.61
C ARG A 85 0.08 -0.60 9.02
N ARG A 86 -0.03 -0.85 10.32
CA ARG A 86 -0.79 -1.98 10.83
C ARG A 86 -2.28 -1.74 10.60
N ARG A 87 -2.97 -2.74 10.04
CA ARG A 87 -4.43 -2.68 9.93
C ARG A 87 -5.08 -3.37 11.12
N VAL A 88 -5.99 -2.66 11.76
CA VAL A 88 -6.81 -3.17 12.88
C VAL A 88 -8.31 -3.05 12.59
N GLU A 89 -8.70 -2.19 11.65
CA GLU A 89 -10.09 -1.93 11.29
C GLU A 89 -10.72 -3.10 10.51
N PRO A 90 -12.03 -3.28 10.56
CA PRO A 90 -12.77 -4.20 9.71
C PRO A 90 -12.54 -3.90 8.22
N GLU A 91 -12.63 -4.94 7.40
CA GLU A 91 -12.57 -4.78 5.95
C GLU A 91 -13.84 -4.15 5.42
N ILE A 92 -13.71 -3.32 4.39
CA ILE A 92 -14.84 -2.82 3.63
C ILE A 92 -15.05 -3.70 2.40
N GLY A 93 -16.29 -3.75 1.94
CA GLY A 93 -16.70 -4.54 0.77
C GLY A 93 -17.16 -5.96 1.13
N LYS A 94 -17.75 -6.63 0.13
CA LYS A 94 -18.10 -8.05 0.23
C LYS A 94 -16.80 -8.84 0.11
N THR A 95 -16.31 -9.34 1.22
CA THR A 95 -15.23 -10.31 1.17
C THR A 95 -15.74 -11.55 0.47
N ALA A 96 -15.34 -11.78 -0.78
CA ALA A 96 -15.54 -13.07 -1.46
C ALA A 96 -14.90 -14.22 -0.63
N LEU A 97 -14.18 -13.86 0.40
CA LEU A 97 -13.51 -14.68 1.39
C LEU A 97 -14.17 -14.56 2.77
N GLY A 98 -15.41 -14.13 2.84
CA GLY A 98 -16.17 -14.10 4.09
C GLY A 98 -15.91 -15.37 4.90
N GLY A 99 -15.16 -15.25 6.01
CA GLY A 99 -14.84 -16.36 6.88
C GLY A 99 -13.41 -16.90 6.82
N ARG A 100 -12.54 -16.49 5.89
CA ARG A 100 -11.12 -16.91 5.89
C ARG A 100 -10.25 -16.15 6.90
N LEU A 101 -10.64 -14.93 7.26
CA LEU A 101 -9.93 -14.17 8.27
C LEU A 101 -10.66 -14.33 9.59
N GLY A 102 -10.06 -15.10 10.49
CA GLY A 102 -10.48 -15.10 11.90
C GLY A 102 -10.42 -13.66 12.43
N ARG A 103 -11.34 -13.33 13.32
CA ARG A 103 -11.33 -12.08 14.06
C ARG A 103 -11.32 -12.38 15.54
N ASP A 104 -10.64 -11.54 16.29
CA ASP A 104 -10.69 -11.60 17.75
C ASP A 104 -12.05 -11.06 18.28
N SER A 105 -12.21 -11.05 19.60
CA SER A 105 -13.41 -10.55 20.27
C SER A 105 -13.73 -9.07 19.98
N ASN A 106 -12.74 -8.31 19.48
CA ASN A 106 -12.88 -6.89 19.15
C ASN A 106 -13.08 -6.67 17.64
N GLY A 107 -13.20 -7.74 16.86
CA GLY A 107 -13.34 -7.68 15.41
C GLY A 107 -12.05 -7.40 14.64
N VAL A 108 -10.88 -7.42 15.30
CA VAL A 108 -9.57 -7.22 14.67
C VAL A 108 -9.16 -8.49 13.92
N PRO A 109 -8.63 -8.40 12.69
CA PRO A 109 -8.13 -9.57 11.97
C PRO A 109 -7.06 -10.31 12.77
N THR A 110 -7.23 -11.63 12.91
CA THR A 110 -6.25 -12.50 13.60
C THR A 110 -5.00 -12.76 12.75
N VAL A 111 -5.09 -12.53 11.45
CA VAL A 111 -3.94 -12.57 10.53
C VAL A 111 -3.23 -11.22 10.57
N PRO A 112 -1.92 -11.17 10.90
CA PRO A 112 -1.15 -9.94 10.86
C PRO A 112 -1.23 -9.29 9.47
N THR A 113 -1.93 -8.15 9.40
CA THR A 113 -2.24 -7.47 8.16
C THR A 113 -1.63 -6.07 8.15
N GLY A 114 -0.85 -5.77 7.11
CA GLY A 114 -0.41 -4.42 6.80
C GLY A 114 -1.36 -3.74 5.80
N GLU A 115 -1.50 -2.44 5.88
CA GLU A 115 -2.28 -1.65 4.94
C GLU A 115 -1.40 -0.66 4.19
N LEU A 116 -1.47 -0.69 2.85
CA LEU A 116 -0.83 0.32 2.02
C LEU A 116 -1.70 1.55 1.93
N LYS A 117 -1.09 2.70 2.11
CA LYS A 117 -1.70 4.02 2.02
C LYS A 117 -0.83 4.97 1.21
N ARG A 118 -1.47 5.95 0.59
CA ARG A 118 -0.80 7.10 -0.03
C ARG A 118 0.22 6.70 -1.10
N ILE A 119 -0.02 5.66 -1.89
CA ILE A 119 0.83 5.32 -3.03
C ILE A 119 0.74 6.46 -4.03
N TRP A 120 1.88 7.09 -4.32
CA TRP A 120 1.95 8.31 -5.12
C TRP A 120 3.15 8.27 -6.07
N THR A 121 2.97 8.89 -7.23
CA THR A 121 4.04 9.21 -8.17
C THR A 121 3.80 10.60 -8.75
N HIS A 122 4.79 11.46 -8.62
CA HIS A 122 4.77 12.80 -9.17
C HIS A 122 4.45 12.76 -10.67
N TRP A 123 3.61 13.64 -11.15
CA TRP A 123 3.03 13.62 -12.50
C TRP A 123 4.06 13.52 -13.63
N ASN A 124 5.23 14.18 -13.51
CA ASN A 124 6.34 14.12 -14.46
C ASN A 124 7.06 12.77 -14.51
N TYR A 125 6.85 11.90 -13.53
CA TYR A 125 7.51 10.60 -13.37
C TYR A 125 6.54 9.43 -13.50
N ARG A 126 5.29 9.70 -13.89
CA ARG A 126 4.30 8.63 -14.13
C ARG A 126 4.69 7.79 -15.32
N ARG A 127 4.17 6.55 -15.39
CA ARG A 127 4.41 5.55 -16.43
C ARG A 127 5.86 5.08 -16.54
N MET A 128 6.69 5.34 -15.53
CA MET A 128 8.07 4.87 -15.42
C MET A 128 8.21 3.68 -14.45
N GLY A 129 7.11 3.08 -14.00
CA GLY A 129 7.13 1.93 -13.09
C GLY A 129 7.44 2.27 -11.63
N LEU A 130 7.54 3.55 -11.24
CA LEU A 130 7.97 3.95 -9.89
C LEU A 130 6.97 3.53 -8.80
N ALA A 131 5.66 3.60 -9.08
CA ALA A 131 4.64 3.12 -8.14
C ALA A 131 4.81 1.63 -7.84
N GLN A 132 5.14 0.81 -8.84
CA GLN A 132 5.42 -0.62 -8.65
C GLN A 132 6.64 -0.85 -7.75
N ILE A 133 7.69 -0.02 -7.91
CA ILE A 133 8.89 -0.09 -7.06
C ILE A 133 8.53 0.24 -5.61
N VAL A 134 7.72 1.28 -5.38
CA VAL A 134 7.23 1.66 -4.05
C VAL A 134 6.42 0.52 -3.42
N VAL A 135 5.47 -0.04 -4.15
CA VAL A 135 4.64 -1.17 -3.68
C VAL A 135 5.52 -2.37 -3.31
N ASN A 136 6.44 -2.78 -4.18
CA ASN A 136 7.34 -3.91 -3.93
C ASN A 136 8.21 -3.69 -2.68
N GLU A 137 8.72 -2.48 -2.48
CA GLU A 137 9.53 -2.16 -1.29
C GLU A 137 8.68 -2.17 -0.01
N LEU A 138 7.45 -1.65 -0.05
CA LEU A 138 6.54 -1.70 1.10
C LEU A 138 6.11 -3.14 1.41
N GLU A 139 5.89 -4.00 0.41
CA GLU A 139 5.65 -5.43 0.59
C GLU A 139 6.83 -6.12 1.30
N ARG A 140 8.04 -5.84 0.85
CA ARG A 140 9.26 -6.36 1.47
C ARG A 140 9.40 -5.93 2.94
N ARG A 141 9.04 -4.68 3.26
CA ARG A 141 9.01 -4.17 4.64
C ARG A 141 7.91 -4.83 5.45
N ALA A 142 6.73 -4.99 4.89
CA ALA A 142 5.62 -5.69 5.52
C ALA A 142 6.03 -7.12 5.94
N GLN A 143 6.70 -7.86 5.07
CA GLN A 143 7.22 -9.18 5.40
C GLN A 143 8.22 -9.15 6.56
N LYS A 144 9.14 -8.17 6.58
CA LYS A 144 10.11 -8.00 7.67
C LYS A 144 9.44 -7.65 9.01
N LEU A 145 8.31 -6.94 8.97
CA LEU A 145 7.51 -6.61 10.14
C LEU A 145 6.59 -7.76 10.59
N GLY A 146 6.63 -8.91 9.88
CA GLY A 146 5.84 -10.09 10.23
C GLY A 146 4.41 -10.08 9.70
N TYR A 147 4.06 -9.17 8.81
CA TYR A 147 2.76 -9.21 8.16
C TYR A 147 2.68 -10.38 7.17
N GLN A 148 1.56 -11.09 7.21
CA GLN A 148 1.26 -12.22 6.33
C GLN A 148 0.37 -11.82 5.16
N ARG A 149 -0.27 -10.67 5.29
CA ARG A 149 -1.23 -10.13 4.32
C ARG A 149 -1.06 -8.62 4.18
N ILE A 150 -1.25 -8.13 2.97
CA ILE A 150 -1.45 -6.72 2.70
C ILE A 150 -2.89 -6.49 2.27
N TYR A 151 -3.45 -5.41 2.77
CA TYR A 151 -4.74 -4.86 2.39
C TYR A 151 -4.56 -3.43 1.89
N LEU A 152 -5.43 -2.99 1.03
CA LEU A 152 -5.52 -1.59 0.62
C LEU A 152 -6.90 -1.27 0.06
N THR A 153 -7.21 0.00 -0.02
CA THR A 153 -8.34 0.50 -0.79
C THR A 153 -7.88 1.57 -1.77
N THR A 154 -8.52 1.64 -2.94
CA THR A 154 -8.35 2.75 -3.88
C THR A 154 -9.71 3.30 -4.27
N GLY A 155 -9.73 4.51 -4.81
CA GLY A 155 -10.98 5.14 -5.20
C GLY A 155 -11.48 4.62 -6.56
N PRO A 156 -12.81 4.56 -6.77
CA PRO A 156 -13.40 4.06 -8.01
C PRO A 156 -13.10 4.93 -9.24
N LYS A 157 -12.74 6.20 -9.03
CA LYS A 157 -12.31 7.11 -10.11
C LYS A 157 -10.79 7.10 -10.34
N GLN A 158 -10.08 6.01 -9.94
CA GLN A 158 -8.62 5.84 -10.05
C GLN A 158 -8.23 4.56 -10.82
N PRO A 159 -8.59 4.43 -12.11
CA PRO A 159 -8.35 3.20 -12.90
C PRO A 159 -6.86 2.87 -13.04
N GLU A 160 -5.97 3.84 -12.99
CA GLU A 160 -4.53 3.62 -13.00
C GLU A 160 -4.02 2.95 -11.71
N ALA A 161 -4.64 3.23 -10.57
CA ALA A 161 -4.31 2.57 -9.29
C ALA A 161 -4.86 1.13 -9.28
N GLU A 162 -6.08 0.93 -9.77
CA GLU A 162 -6.66 -0.40 -9.97
C GLU A 162 -5.73 -1.26 -10.84
N GLY A 163 -5.32 -0.75 -12.01
CA GLY A 163 -4.40 -1.42 -12.91
C GLY A 163 -3.03 -1.73 -12.28
N LEU A 164 -2.50 -0.82 -11.44
CA LEU A 164 -1.28 -1.04 -10.70
C LEU A 164 -1.41 -2.25 -9.76
N TYR A 165 -2.47 -2.31 -8.95
CA TYR A 165 -2.62 -3.37 -7.95
C TYR A 165 -2.93 -4.72 -8.60
N LEU A 166 -3.77 -4.78 -9.62
CA LEU A 166 -3.98 -5.99 -10.41
C LEU A 166 -2.66 -6.49 -11.01
N GLY A 167 -1.88 -5.59 -11.63
CA GLY A 167 -0.56 -5.91 -12.19
C GLY A 167 0.48 -6.33 -11.14
N ALA A 168 0.35 -5.86 -9.90
CA ALA A 168 1.17 -6.24 -8.76
C ALA A 168 0.73 -7.55 -8.10
N GLY A 169 -0.31 -8.21 -8.61
CA GLY A 169 -0.81 -9.50 -8.11
C GLY A 169 -1.70 -9.39 -6.88
N TYR A 170 -2.34 -8.24 -6.67
CA TYR A 170 -3.42 -8.10 -5.68
C TYR A 170 -4.71 -8.69 -6.20
N THR A 171 -5.46 -9.32 -5.31
CA THR A 171 -6.79 -9.84 -5.58
C THR A 171 -7.84 -8.79 -5.20
N PRO A 172 -8.74 -8.39 -6.12
CA PRO A 172 -9.84 -7.50 -5.79
C PRO A 172 -10.83 -8.22 -4.86
N LEU A 173 -11.32 -7.50 -3.84
CA LEU A 173 -12.34 -7.98 -2.90
C LEU A 173 -13.73 -7.44 -3.24
N TYR A 174 -13.95 -7.14 -4.49
CA TYR A 174 -15.21 -6.65 -5.06
C TYR A 174 -15.45 -7.34 -6.40
N GLU A 175 -16.69 -7.32 -6.87
CA GLU A 175 -17.01 -7.79 -8.22
C GLU A 175 -16.57 -6.73 -9.23
N ILE A 176 -15.74 -7.12 -10.20
CA ILE A 176 -15.31 -6.21 -11.28
C ILE A 176 -16.53 -5.89 -12.15
N SER A 177 -17.25 -4.86 -11.81
CA SER A 177 -18.40 -4.33 -12.55
C SER A 177 -18.28 -2.81 -12.70
N SER A 178 -18.95 -2.22 -13.66
CA SER A 178 -18.68 -0.89 -14.18
C SER A 178 -19.11 0.32 -13.34
N ASN A 179 -19.78 0.16 -12.18
CA ASN A 179 -20.45 1.28 -11.50
C ASN A 179 -20.22 1.27 -9.98
N TYR A 180 -18.97 1.25 -9.53
CA TYR A 180 -18.66 1.43 -8.11
C TYR A 180 -18.62 2.91 -7.74
N THR A 181 -19.32 3.25 -6.65
CA THR A 181 -19.23 4.55 -5.97
C THR A 181 -18.42 4.44 -4.67
N GLU A 182 -18.26 3.22 -4.16
CA GLU A 182 -17.53 2.91 -2.93
C GLU A 182 -16.04 2.65 -3.20
N PRO A 183 -15.17 2.83 -2.19
CA PRO A 183 -13.77 2.45 -2.31
C PRO A 183 -13.59 0.98 -2.70
N LEU A 184 -12.61 0.71 -3.57
CA LEU A 184 -12.29 -0.60 -4.11
C LEU A 184 -11.25 -1.29 -3.23
N PRO A 185 -11.61 -2.34 -2.46
CA PRO A 185 -10.68 -3.05 -1.60
C PRO A 185 -9.91 -4.13 -2.37
N PHE A 186 -8.62 -4.30 -1.99
CA PHE A 186 -7.72 -5.32 -2.51
C PHE A 186 -6.97 -6.00 -1.40
N GLU A 187 -6.55 -7.23 -1.64
CA GLU A 187 -5.63 -7.96 -0.77
C GLU A 187 -4.51 -8.65 -1.53
N LYS A 188 -3.42 -8.92 -0.83
CA LYS A 188 -2.35 -9.79 -1.29
C LYS A 188 -1.77 -10.56 -0.13
N TRP A 189 -1.69 -11.90 -0.28
CA TRP A 189 -1.03 -12.76 0.68
C TRP A 189 0.48 -12.76 0.42
N LEU A 190 1.24 -12.48 1.47
CA LEU A 190 2.69 -12.48 1.41
C LEU A 190 3.21 -13.90 1.67
N HIS A 191 4.03 -14.42 0.77
CA HIS A 191 4.67 -15.71 1.00
C HIS A 191 5.72 -15.58 2.11
N THR A 192 5.51 -16.25 3.22
CA THR A 192 6.56 -16.44 4.21
C THR A 192 7.56 -17.44 3.66
N ASN A 193 8.80 -17.03 3.40
CA ASN A 193 9.91 -17.93 3.18
C ASN A 193 10.22 -18.62 4.52
N THR A 194 9.44 -19.64 4.88
CA THR A 194 9.80 -20.56 5.95
C THR A 194 10.87 -21.48 5.36
N GLN A 195 12.13 -21.11 5.46
CA GLN A 195 13.20 -22.09 5.38
C GLN A 195 13.08 -22.97 6.64
N ILE A 196 12.38 -24.08 6.49
CA ILE A 196 12.47 -25.18 7.45
C ILE A 196 13.89 -25.70 7.34
N GLY A 197 14.73 -25.33 8.33
CA GLY A 197 16.00 -25.98 8.55
C GLY A 197 15.74 -27.45 8.83
N GLN A 198 15.98 -28.31 7.86
CA GLN A 198 16.08 -29.74 8.11
C GLN A 198 17.37 -29.95 8.89
N HIS A 199 17.27 -30.03 10.21
CA HIS A 199 18.27 -30.74 11.00
C HIS A 199 18.20 -32.20 10.62
N HIS A 200 19.15 -32.66 9.83
CA HIS A 200 19.47 -34.05 9.73
C HIS A 200 20.30 -34.42 10.96
N ASP A 201 19.64 -34.93 11.99
CA ASP A 201 20.31 -35.70 13.01
C ASP A 201 20.65 -37.05 12.42
N HIS A 202 21.92 -37.29 12.16
CA HIS A 202 22.49 -38.61 11.96
C HIS A 202 22.82 -39.20 13.32
N TYR A 203 22.15 -40.29 13.65
CA TYR A 203 22.62 -41.36 14.54
C TYR A 203 22.86 -42.63 13.73
#